data_0af89fc35a8faaf922e956c1d908b802
#
_entry.id   0af89fc35a8faaf922e956c1d908b802
#
_cell.length_a   1.000
_cell.length_b   1.000
_cell.length_c   1.000
_cell.angle_alpha   90.00
_cell.angle_beta   90.00
_cell.angle_gamma   90.00
#
_symmetry.space_group_name_H-M   'P 1'
#
loop_
_entity.id
_entity.type
_entity.pdbx_description
1 polymer ?
#
loop_
_entity_poly.entity_id
_entity_poly.type
_entity_poly.pdbx_seq_one_letter_code
_entity_poly.pdbx_strand_id
1 'polypeptide(L)'
;NVFSDVGLLTSCYSNQVKLAILNKEKAINNGALFENVVAQELLAKGHKEYYFNSKQQGELDFVIELDGKVVPLEIKSGKDYKRHSALNNVLKNENYKIKEANSLEGNIEIEGKRVYLPIYMIMFLENTELKNTIYKIDLGGLGE
;
A
#
# COMPACT_ATOMS: atom_id res chain seq x y z
N ASN A 1 -4.07 -11.53 9.13
CA ASN A 1 -5.47 -11.71 8.75
C ASN A 1 -6.13 -10.35 8.59
N VAL A 2 -6.61 -10.04 7.40
CA VAL A 2 -7.39 -8.84 7.10
C VAL A 2 -8.87 -9.16 7.33
N PHE A 3 -9.56 -8.30 8.06
CA PHE A 3 -11.01 -8.39 8.25
C PHE A 3 -11.71 -7.51 7.21
N SER A 4 -12.88 -7.91 6.78
CA SER A 4 -13.69 -7.17 5.82
C SER A 4 -14.27 -5.86 6.38
N ASP A 5 -14.10 -5.61 7.67
CA ASP A 5 -14.58 -4.42 8.37
C ASP A 5 -13.71 -4.11 9.59
N VAL A 6 -13.33 -2.84 9.78
CA VAL A 6 -12.51 -2.40 10.92
C VAL A 6 -13.29 -2.52 12.24
N GLY A 7 -14.61 -2.33 12.22
CA GLY A 7 -15.45 -2.53 13.38
C GLY A 7 -15.44 -4.00 13.82
N LEU A 8 -15.43 -4.92 12.85
CA LEU A 8 -15.33 -6.35 13.14
C LEU A 8 -13.97 -6.69 13.75
N LEU A 9 -12.87 -6.14 13.21
CA LEU A 9 -11.55 -6.28 13.80
C LEU A 9 -11.52 -5.73 15.23
N THR A 10 -12.05 -4.53 15.46
CA THR A 10 -12.06 -3.90 16.79
C THR A 10 -12.97 -4.66 17.77
N SER A 11 -14.00 -5.37 17.29
CA SER A 11 -14.84 -6.19 18.14
C SER A 11 -14.10 -7.35 18.79
N CYS A 12 -13.02 -7.83 18.15
CA CYS A 12 -12.16 -8.88 18.69
C CYS A 12 -11.22 -8.39 19.81
N TYR A 13 -11.07 -7.08 19.99
CA TYR A 13 -10.25 -6.53 21.07
C TYR A 13 -10.96 -6.56 22.42
N SER A 14 -10.19 -6.66 23.49
CA SER A 14 -10.73 -6.53 24.85
C SER A 14 -11.34 -5.14 25.07
N ASN A 15 -12.27 -5.02 25.99
CA ASN A 15 -12.89 -3.73 26.33
C ASN A 15 -11.86 -2.69 26.80
N GLN A 16 -10.79 -3.12 27.47
CA GLN A 16 -9.69 -2.23 27.89
C GLN A 16 -8.98 -1.63 26.67
N VAL A 17 -8.68 -2.45 25.65
CA VAL A 17 -8.04 -1.98 24.41
C VAL A 17 -8.99 -1.05 23.66
N LYS A 18 -10.28 -1.36 23.57
CA LYS A 18 -11.29 -0.50 22.95
C LYS A 18 -11.36 0.89 23.61
N LEU A 19 -11.41 0.93 24.94
CA LEU A 19 -11.41 2.18 25.70
C LEU A 19 -10.14 2.98 25.48
N ALA A 20 -8.99 2.33 25.48
CA ALA A 20 -7.72 2.98 25.27
C ALA A 20 -7.57 3.56 23.86
N ILE A 21 -8.11 2.90 22.83
CA ILE A 21 -8.21 3.44 21.46
C ILE A 21 -9.10 4.70 21.45
N LEU A 22 -10.27 4.64 22.08
CA LEU A 22 -11.19 5.78 22.15
C LEU A 22 -10.58 6.97 22.92
N ASN A 23 -9.81 6.69 23.97
CA ASN A 23 -9.10 7.70 24.76
C ASN A 23 -7.83 8.23 24.08
N LYS A 24 -7.49 7.75 22.87
CA LYS A 24 -6.28 8.09 22.12
C LYS A 24 -5.00 7.85 22.93
N GLU A 25 -4.96 6.78 23.72
CA GLU A 25 -3.78 6.44 24.52
C GLU A 25 -2.62 6.07 23.61
N LYS A 26 -1.48 6.72 23.81
CA LYS A 26 -0.28 6.60 22.93
C LYS A 26 0.41 5.23 23.00
N ALA A 27 0.06 4.40 23.99
CA ALA A 27 0.66 3.08 24.19
C ALA A 27 0.07 1.98 23.30
N ILE A 28 -0.99 2.27 22.51
CA ILE A 28 -1.62 1.27 21.67
C ILE A 28 -0.96 1.25 20.32
N ASN A 29 -0.57 0.05 19.90
CA ASN A 29 -0.13 -0.19 18.54
C ASN A 29 -1.35 -0.24 17.62
N ASN A 30 -1.63 0.86 16.94
CA ASN A 30 -2.70 0.97 15.96
C ASN A 30 -2.30 0.42 14.57
N GLY A 31 -1.10 -0.15 14.41
CA GLY A 31 -0.59 -0.64 13.13
C GLY A 31 -1.58 -1.57 12.45
N ALA A 32 -2.04 -2.61 13.15
CA ALA A 32 -3.00 -3.57 12.59
C ALA A 32 -4.33 -2.94 12.15
N LEU A 33 -4.80 -1.88 12.82
CA LEU A 33 -6.00 -1.15 12.40
C LEU A 33 -5.76 -0.39 11.10
N PHE A 34 -4.63 0.30 10.99
CA PHE A 34 -4.28 1.04 9.78
C PHE A 34 -4.02 0.11 8.60
N GLU A 35 -3.31 -1.00 8.82
CA GLU A 35 -3.12 -2.04 7.80
C GLU A 35 -4.47 -2.58 7.30
N ASN A 36 -5.42 -2.84 8.22
CA ASN A 36 -6.74 -3.32 7.83
C ASN A 36 -7.55 -2.29 7.03
N VAL A 37 -7.48 -1.00 7.40
CA VAL A 37 -8.12 0.09 6.63
C VAL A 37 -7.54 0.17 5.23
N VAL A 38 -6.22 0.15 5.10
CA VAL A 38 -5.54 0.20 3.81
C VAL A 38 -5.90 -0.99 2.94
N ALA A 39 -5.91 -2.21 3.50
CA ALA A 39 -6.32 -3.40 2.76
C ALA A 39 -7.76 -3.28 2.23
N GLN A 40 -8.70 -2.79 3.05
CA GLN A 40 -10.08 -2.58 2.61
C GLN A 40 -10.18 -1.57 1.47
N GLU A 41 -9.47 -0.44 1.55
CA GLU A 41 -9.46 0.57 0.48
C GLU A 41 -8.87 0.02 -0.81
N LEU A 42 -7.75 -0.71 -0.74
CA LEU A 42 -7.14 -1.34 -1.90
C LEU A 42 -8.07 -2.34 -2.57
N LEU A 43 -8.72 -3.21 -1.77
CA LEU A 43 -9.71 -4.18 -2.27
C LEU A 43 -10.93 -3.50 -2.88
N ALA A 44 -11.47 -2.45 -2.23
CA ALA A 44 -12.62 -1.71 -2.74
C ALA A 44 -12.34 -1.04 -4.08
N LYS A 45 -11.09 -0.66 -4.35
CA LYS A 45 -10.62 -0.09 -5.61
C LYS A 45 -10.18 -1.14 -6.64
N GLY A 46 -10.28 -2.42 -6.29
CA GLY A 46 -9.94 -3.53 -7.18
C GLY A 46 -8.45 -3.78 -7.36
N HIS A 47 -7.61 -3.21 -6.49
CA HIS A 47 -6.19 -3.54 -6.48
C HIS A 47 -5.97 -4.97 -6.01
N LYS A 48 -5.05 -5.67 -6.68
CA LYS A 48 -4.57 -6.97 -6.21
C LYS A 48 -3.46 -6.74 -5.20
N GLU A 49 -3.66 -7.31 -4.02
CA GLU A 49 -2.68 -7.27 -2.94
C GLU A 49 -1.82 -8.53 -2.96
N TYR A 50 -0.53 -8.34 -2.81
CA TYR A 50 0.44 -9.41 -2.70
C TYR A 50 1.19 -9.30 -1.39
N TYR A 51 1.52 -10.43 -0.81
CA TYR A 51 2.32 -10.53 0.39
C TYR A 51 3.79 -10.75 0.04
N PHE A 52 4.68 -10.02 0.70
CA PHE A 52 6.11 -10.20 0.55
C PHE A 52 6.78 -10.41 1.91
N ASN A 53 7.43 -11.56 2.07
CA ASN A 53 8.24 -11.87 3.23
C ASN A 53 9.52 -12.59 2.80
N SER A 54 10.65 -12.08 3.20
CA SER A 54 11.96 -12.64 2.91
C SER A 54 12.85 -12.63 4.14
N LYS A 55 13.51 -13.76 4.43
CA LYS A 55 14.48 -13.86 5.54
C LYS A 55 15.61 -12.83 5.45
N GLN A 56 16.00 -12.46 4.24
CA GLN A 56 17.12 -11.52 4.01
C GLN A 56 16.67 -10.06 3.94
N GLN A 57 15.47 -9.81 3.46
CA GLN A 57 15.01 -8.45 3.16
C GLN A 57 13.95 -7.93 4.14
N GLY A 58 13.30 -8.83 4.86
CA GLY A 58 12.22 -8.51 5.78
C GLY A 58 10.84 -8.70 5.16
N GLU A 59 9.84 -8.13 5.80
CA GLU A 59 8.43 -8.20 5.44
C GLU A 59 7.93 -6.82 5.04
N LEU A 60 7.17 -6.74 3.96
CA LEU A 60 6.45 -5.57 3.52
C LEU A 60 4.97 -5.73 3.87
N ASP A 61 4.32 -4.65 4.25
CA ASP A 61 2.91 -4.69 4.62
C ASP A 61 2.05 -5.06 3.40
N PHE A 62 2.29 -4.41 2.26
CA PHE A 62 1.63 -4.73 1.00
C PHE A 62 2.57 -4.57 -0.19
N VAL A 63 2.26 -5.30 -1.25
CA VAL A 63 2.79 -5.09 -2.59
C VAL A 63 1.59 -5.06 -3.54
N ILE A 64 1.46 -4.02 -4.34
CA ILE A 64 0.37 -3.87 -5.30
C ILE A 64 0.89 -3.70 -6.72
N GLU A 65 0.00 -3.88 -7.69
CA GLU A 65 0.24 -3.47 -9.06
C GLU A 65 -0.50 -2.14 -9.32
N LEU A 66 0.25 -1.12 -9.75
CA LEU A 66 -0.28 0.19 -10.11
C LEU A 66 0.29 0.61 -11.45
N ASP A 67 -0.56 0.84 -12.45
CA ASP A 67 -0.16 1.20 -13.82
C ASP A 67 0.88 0.25 -14.44
N GLY A 68 0.71 -1.06 -14.23
CA GLY A 68 1.63 -2.10 -14.70
C GLY A 68 2.99 -2.10 -13.99
N LYS A 69 3.13 -1.42 -12.85
CA LYS A 69 4.33 -1.42 -12.02
C LYS A 69 4.06 -2.11 -10.70
N VAL A 70 5.07 -2.79 -10.19
CA VAL A 70 5.06 -3.33 -8.83
C VAL A 70 5.42 -2.21 -7.86
N VAL A 71 4.51 -1.90 -6.94
CA VAL A 71 4.65 -0.83 -5.95
C VAL A 71 4.55 -1.42 -4.55
N PRO A 72 5.66 -1.48 -3.81
CA PRO A 72 5.64 -1.80 -2.39
C PRO A 72 4.98 -0.67 -1.58
N LEU A 73 4.15 -1.05 -0.61
CA LEU A 73 3.53 -0.15 0.34
C LEU A 73 3.95 -0.53 1.76
N GLU A 74 4.29 0.45 2.56
CA GLU A 74 4.57 0.29 3.99
C GLU A 74 3.75 1.28 4.79
N ILE A 75 3.16 0.84 5.89
CA ILE A 75 2.30 1.64 6.76
C ILE A 75 3.02 1.88 8.07
N LYS A 76 3.16 3.11 8.46
CA LYS A 76 3.78 3.48 9.74
C LYS A 76 2.85 4.37 10.54
N SER A 77 2.59 3.95 11.76
CA SER A 77 1.87 4.73 12.76
C SER A 77 2.83 5.03 13.91
N GLY A 78 3.23 6.29 14.09
CA GLY A 78 4.04 6.67 15.24
C GLY A 78 5.26 7.54 14.91
N LYS A 79 6.12 7.76 15.92
CA LYS A 79 7.26 8.68 15.82
C LYS A 79 8.46 8.10 15.06
N ASP A 80 8.57 6.77 14.96
CA ASP A 80 9.71 6.08 14.34
C ASP A 80 9.49 5.75 12.86
N TYR A 81 8.66 6.52 12.19
CA TYR A 81 8.23 6.27 10.82
C TYR A 81 9.37 6.21 9.79
N LYS A 82 10.52 6.80 10.06
CA LYS A 82 11.68 6.77 9.12
C LYS A 82 12.49 5.46 9.13
N ARG A 83 12.09 4.45 9.92
CA ARG A 83 12.75 3.14 9.93
C ARG A 83 12.04 2.16 9.00
N HIS A 84 12.49 2.11 7.74
CA HIS A 84 11.95 1.22 6.69
C HIS A 84 13.00 0.21 6.25
N SER A 85 13.40 -0.70 7.14
CA SER A 85 14.48 -1.63 6.80
C SER A 85 14.14 -2.54 5.63
N ALA A 86 12.94 -3.14 5.62
CA ALA A 86 12.49 -4.03 4.55
C ALA A 86 12.31 -3.26 3.23
N LEU A 87 11.62 -2.13 3.26
CA LEU A 87 11.41 -1.29 2.08
C LEU A 87 12.74 -0.82 1.48
N ASN A 88 13.69 -0.40 2.33
CA ASN A 88 15.03 -0.01 1.89
C ASN A 88 15.79 -1.16 1.22
N ASN A 89 15.71 -2.36 1.79
CA ASN A 89 16.38 -3.54 1.25
C ASN A 89 15.81 -3.91 -0.13
N VAL A 90 14.49 -3.85 -0.27
CA VAL A 90 13.79 -4.14 -1.53
C VAL A 90 14.12 -3.12 -2.60
N LEU A 91 14.15 -1.81 -2.26
CA LEU A 91 14.49 -0.73 -3.19
C LEU A 91 15.94 -0.77 -3.67
N LYS A 92 16.87 -1.25 -2.83
CA LYS A 92 18.28 -1.41 -3.18
C LYS A 92 18.54 -2.64 -4.04
N ASN A 93 17.65 -3.63 -4.01
CA ASN A 93 17.82 -4.87 -4.76
C ASN A 93 17.42 -4.68 -6.23
N GLU A 94 18.41 -4.55 -7.10
CA GLU A 94 18.22 -4.33 -8.54
C GLU A 94 17.44 -5.45 -9.24
N ASN A 95 17.44 -6.67 -8.69
CA ASN A 95 16.70 -7.80 -9.26
C ASN A 95 15.19 -7.58 -9.28
N TYR A 96 14.67 -6.80 -8.34
CA TYR A 96 13.22 -6.51 -8.27
C TYR A 96 12.77 -5.40 -9.21
N LYS A 97 13.70 -4.59 -9.74
CA LYS A 97 13.42 -3.49 -10.68
C LYS A 97 12.35 -2.52 -10.19
N ILE A 98 12.24 -2.33 -8.87
CA ILE A 98 11.28 -1.41 -8.27
C ILE A 98 11.64 0.03 -8.63
N LYS A 99 10.69 0.74 -9.22
CA LYS A 99 10.84 2.14 -9.64
C LYS A 99 10.36 3.12 -8.59
N GLU A 100 9.36 2.72 -7.82
CA GLU A 100 8.67 3.55 -6.82
C GLU A 100 8.18 2.69 -5.67
N ALA A 101 8.15 3.24 -4.48
CA ALA A 101 7.55 2.62 -3.30
C ALA A 101 6.85 3.70 -2.47
N ASN A 102 5.71 3.38 -1.88
CA ASN A 102 4.94 4.30 -1.07
C ASN A 102 5.03 3.96 0.41
N SER A 103 5.25 4.99 1.23
CA SER A 103 5.15 4.92 2.68
C SER A 103 3.96 5.74 3.15
N LEU A 104 2.97 5.08 3.74
CA LEU A 104 1.74 5.72 4.20
C LEU A 104 1.94 6.27 5.61
N GLU A 105 2.34 7.54 5.69
CA GLU A 105 2.67 8.22 6.94
C GLU A 105 2.83 9.74 6.78
N GLY A 106 2.54 10.48 7.85
CA GLY A 106 2.94 11.89 8.00
C GLY A 106 2.53 12.82 6.86
N ASN A 107 3.51 13.50 6.28
CA ASN A 107 3.32 14.50 5.23
C ASN A 107 3.77 13.97 3.86
N ILE A 108 3.36 14.66 2.80
CA ILE A 108 3.82 14.35 1.44
C ILE A 108 5.28 14.75 1.30
N GLU A 109 6.13 13.77 1.01
CA GLU A 109 7.57 13.95 0.80
C GLU A 109 8.05 12.95 -0.25
N ILE A 110 9.03 13.32 -1.07
CA ILE A 110 9.64 12.44 -2.06
C ILE A 110 11.14 12.34 -1.77
N GLU A 111 11.60 11.12 -1.52
CA GLU A 111 13.00 10.82 -1.26
C GLU A 111 13.49 9.70 -2.20
N GLY A 112 14.12 10.10 -3.30
CA GLY A 112 14.57 9.17 -4.33
C GLY A 112 13.42 8.38 -4.97
N LYS A 113 13.38 7.06 -4.73
CA LYS A 113 12.31 6.18 -5.21
C LYS A 113 11.14 6.03 -4.22
N ARG A 114 11.21 6.71 -3.08
CA ARG A 114 10.21 6.62 -2.03
C ARG A 114 9.32 7.85 -2.04
N VAL A 115 8.02 7.62 -1.99
CA VAL A 115 6.99 8.62 -1.84
C VAL A 115 6.32 8.42 -0.49
N TYR A 116 6.40 9.42 0.37
CA TYR A 116 5.68 9.46 1.64
C TYR A 116 4.32 10.10 1.42
N LEU A 117 3.28 9.49 1.92
CA LEU A 117 1.91 9.94 1.75
C LEU A 117 1.16 9.84 3.08
N PRO A 118 0.34 10.82 3.46
CA PRO A 118 -0.62 10.64 4.54
C PRO A 118 -1.49 9.41 4.30
N ILE A 119 -1.80 8.65 5.35
CA ILE A 119 -2.53 7.39 5.22
C ILE A 119 -3.86 7.53 4.47
N TYR A 120 -4.56 8.66 4.65
CA TYR A 120 -5.82 8.92 3.95
C TYR A 120 -5.65 9.07 2.43
N MET A 121 -4.43 9.33 1.94
CA MET A 121 -4.16 9.42 0.50
C MET A 121 -4.33 8.09 -0.23
N ILE A 122 -4.41 6.96 0.48
CA ILE A 122 -4.72 5.66 -0.11
C ILE A 122 -6.06 5.68 -0.87
N MET A 123 -7.02 6.49 -0.43
CA MET A 123 -8.31 6.65 -1.10
C MET A 123 -8.21 7.28 -2.50
N PHE A 124 -7.08 7.91 -2.84
CA PHE A 124 -6.85 8.51 -4.16
C PHE A 124 -5.91 7.67 -5.03
N LEU A 125 -5.44 6.51 -4.52
CA LEU A 125 -4.59 5.62 -5.28
C LEU A 125 -5.45 4.86 -6.30
N GLU A 126 -5.34 5.22 -7.55
CA GLU A 126 -6.11 4.63 -8.66
C GLU A 126 -5.17 4.32 -9.82
N ASN A 127 -5.50 3.26 -10.57
CA ASN A 127 -4.83 3.03 -11.84
C ASN A 127 -5.22 4.13 -12.82
N THR A 128 -4.24 4.66 -13.53
CA THR A 128 -4.52 5.57 -14.63
C THR A 128 -5.31 4.80 -15.70
N GLU A 129 -6.50 5.28 -16.04
CA GLU A 129 -7.26 4.67 -17.13
C GLU A 129 -6.41 4.65 -18.40
N LEU A 130 -6.08 3.47 -18.88
CA LEU A 130 -5.51 3.30 -20.20
C LEU A 130 -6.56 3.80 -21.19
N LYS A 131 -6.34 4.97 -21.79
CA LYS A 131 -7.13 5.37 -22.94
C LYS A 131 -6.94 4.27 -23.98
N ASN A 132 -7.98 3.46 -24.18
CA ASN A 132 -8.00 2.46 -25.24
C ASN A 132 -7.87 3.19 -26.57
N THR A 133 -6.65 3.38 -27.03
CA THR A 133 -6.38 3.84 -28.38
C THR A 133 -6.69 2.67 -29.30
N ILE A 134 -7.91 2.62 -29.81
CA ILE A 134 -8.30 1.64 -30.81
C ILE A 134 -7.57 2.06 -32.09
N TYR A 135 -6.48 1.37 -32.39
CA TYR A 135 -5.84 1.49 -33.69
C TYR A 135 -6.75 0.82 -34.73
N LYS A 136 -7.43 1.60 -35.55
CA LYS A 136 -8.08 1.08 -36.77
C LYS A 136 -6.98 0.80 -37.78
N ILE A 137 -6.65 -0.48 -37.93
CA ILE A 137 -5.79 -0.91 -39.04
C ILE A 137 -6.68 -0.94 -40.28
N ASP A 138 -6.41 -0.03 -41.19
CA ASP A 138 -7.02 -0.07 -42.52
C ASP A 138 -6.33 -1.15 -43.34
N LEU A 139 -7.03 -2.27 -43.56
CA LEU A 139 -6.56 -3.39 -44.38
C LEU A 139 -6.93 -3.24 -45.85
N GLY A 140 -7.47 -2.09 -46.28
CA GLY A 140 -7.96 -1.84 -47.63
C GLY A 140 -6.90 -1.88 -48.74
N GLY A 141 -5.62 -2.11 -48.41
CA GLY A 141 -4.54 -2.21 -49.40
C GLY A 141 -3.95 -3.60 -49.63
N LEU A 142 -4.55 -4.67 -49.05
CA LEU A 142 -4.05 -6.05 -49.21
C LEU A 142 -4.85 -6.91 -50.21
N GLY A 143 -5.51 -6.27 -51.15
CA GLY A 143 -6.29 -6.99 -52.18
C GLY A 143 -5.96 -6.47 -53.58
N GLU A 144 -4.84 -6.91 -54.16
CA GLU A 144 -4.62 -7.16 -55.60
C GLU A 144 -3.48 -8.18 -55.75
#